data_828885f8f4e892fd984717fd74473e41
#
_entry.id   828885f8f4e892fd984717fd74473e41
#
_cell.length_a   1.000
_cell.length_b   1.000
_cell.length_c   1.000
_cell.angle_alpha   90.00
_cell.angle_beta   90.00
_cell.angle_gamma   90.00
#
_symmetry.space_group_name_H-M   'P 1'
#
loop_
_entity.id
_entity.type
_entity.pdbx_description
1 polymer ?
#
loop_
_entity_poly.entity_id
_entity_poly.type
_entity_poly.pdbx_seq_one_letter_code
_entity_poly.pdbx_strand_id
1 'polypeptide(L)'
;MYLKKINLKNKYALVTGAGKGLGRACSIALAEAGATIIGLSRTPSDLDKLEKDIKKVKSKLIKINCDVMNYSELQEKLKKIKIIDILVNNAGTNIPEPFEKIKQQSMNYLVDLNLKAAFNVAQLVVKKMIKNKKRGGSIINMSSQLGHVGMSGRNIYNMTKFGIE
;
A
#
# COMPACT_ATOMS: atom_id res chain seq x y z
N MET A 1 4.11 26.14 7.41
CA MET A 1 4.22 24.89 6.60
C MET A 1 3.89 23.72 7.52
N TYR A 2 2.76 23.03 7.31
CA TYR A 2 2.28 21.92 8.17
C TYR A 2 3.30 20.79 8.33
N LEU A 3 4.02 20.43 7.26
CA LEU A 3 5.03 19.36 7.28
C LEU A 3 6.18 19.61 8.28
N LYS A 4 6.50 20.87 8.61
CA LYS A 4 7.51 21.15 9.64
C LYS A 4 7.14 20.71 11.05
N LYS A 5 5.83 20.49 11.32
CA LYS A 5 5.31 19.98 12.59
C LYS A 5 5.23 18.46 12.66
N ILE A 6 5.32 17.78 11.51
CA ILE A 6 5.26 16.32 11.43
C ILE A 6 6.70 15.79 11.43
N ASN A 7 7.05 15.00 12.42
CA ASN A 7 8.37 14.39 12.53
C ASN A 7 8.23 12.86 12.59
N LEU A 8 8.62 12.22 11.50
CA LEU A 8 8.63 10.75 11.38
C LEU A 8 10.05 10.16 11.40
N LYS A 9 11.03 10.90 11.96
CA LYS A 9 12.40 10.38 12.13
C LYS A 9 12.35 9.06 12.91
N ASN A 10 13.16 8.10 12.47
CA ASN A 10 13.23 6.74 13.04
C ASN A 10 11.92 5.93 12.90
N LYS A 11 10.96 6.36 12.07
CA LYS A 11 9.77 5.59 11.72
C LYS A 11 9.97 4.90 10.37
N TYR A 12 9.41 3.70 10.25
CA TYR A 12 9.45 2.87 9.05
C TYR A 12 8.05 2.77 8.47
N ALA A 13 7.87 3.23 7.24
CA ALA A 13 6.59 3.25 6.54
C ALA A 13 6.60 2.26 5.38
N LEU A 14 5.79 1.21 5.49
CA LEU A 14 5.50 0.29 4.38
C LEU A 14 4.40 0.89 3.51
N VAL A 15 4.68 1.03 2.21
CA VAL A 15 3.71 1.49 1.22
C VAL A 15 3.56 0.41 0.15
N THR A 16 2.36 -0.12 -0.04
CA THR A 16 2.07 -1.06 -1.14
C THR A 16 1.69 -0.31 -2.40
N GLY A 17 2.10 -0.81 -3.57
CA GLY A 17 1.94 -0.06 -4.82
C GLY A 17 2.77 1.24 -4.84
N ALA A 18 3.91 1.24 -4.17
CA ALA A 18 4.72 2.44 -3.92
C ALA A 18 5.35 3.07 -5.17
N GLY A 19 5.42 2.36 -6.28
CA GLY A 19 6.21 2.78 -7.43
C GLY A 19 5.59 3.85 -8.32
N LYS A 20 4.27 4.06 -8.25
CA LYS A 20 3.53 5.01 -9.11
C LYS A 20 2.30 5.59 -8.42
N GLY A 21 1.70 6.63 -9.05
CA GLY A 21 0.44 7.24 -8.61
C GLY A 21 0.46 7.67 -7.15
N LEU A 22 -0.65 7.44 -6.44
CA LEU A 22 -0.84 7.82 -5.04
C LEU A 22 0.17 7.16 -4.11
N GLY A 23 0.50 5.87 -4.31
CA GLY A 23 1.47 5.17 -3.49
C GLY A 23 2.87 5.81 -3.55
N ARG A 24 3.30 6.27 -4.75
CA ARG A 24 4.55 7.02 -4.90
C ARG A 24 4.49 8.38 -4.20
N ALA A 25 3.39 9.11 -4.37
CA ALA A 25 3.20 10.40 -3.71
C ALA A 25 3.22 10.27 -2.18
N CYS A 26 2.51 9.28 -1.62
CA CYS A 26 2.53 8.97 -0.18
C CYS A 26 3.94 8.61 0.29
N SER A 27 4.69 7.82 -0.49
CA SER A 27 6.06 7.44 -0.15
C SER A 27 6.97 8.67 -0.05
N ILE A 28 6.88 9.59 -1.02
CA ILE A 28 7.68 10.83 -1.02
C ILE A 28 7.29 11.72 0.18
N ALA A 29 6.00 11.94 0.41
CA ALA A 29 5.53 12.77 1.53
C ALA A 29 5.97 12.23 2.90
N LEU A 30 5.87 10.90 3.12
CA LEU A 30 6.35 10.27 4.34
C LEU A 30 7.87 10.38 4.49
N ALA A 31 8.61 10.28 3.39
CA ALA A 31 10.06 10.47 3.38
C ALA A 31 10.46 11.92 3.70
N GLU A 32 9.76 12.91 3.15
CA GLU A 32 9.94 14.34 3.48
C GLU A 32 9.69 14.63 4.96
N ALA A 33 8.75 13.90 5.58
CA ALA A 33 8.51 13.96 7.02
C ALA A 33 9.57 13.22 7.85
N GLY A 34 10.53 12.53 7.21
CA GLY A 34 11.68 11.88 7.86
C GLY A 34 11.57 10.36 8.02
N ALA A 35 10.52 9.71 7.50
CA ALA A 35 10.39 8.26 7.59
C ALA A 35 11.36 7.54 6.64
N THR A 36 11.83 6.36 7.05
CA THR A 36 12.42 5.39 6.13
C THR A 36 11.30 4.65 5.41
N ILE A 37 11.33 4.65 4.08
CA ILE A 37 10.30 4.03 3.26
C ILE A 37 10.64 2.56 2.97
N ILE A 38 9.66 1.69 3.13
CA ILE A 38 9.67 0.32 2.65
C ILE A 38 8.70 0.29 1.47
N GLY A 39 9.23 0.43 0.26
CA GLY A 39 8.42 0.49 -0.96
C GLY A 39 8.19 -0.90 -1.53
N LEU A 40 6.93 -1.31 -1.64
CA LEU A 40 6.54 -2.58 -2.24
C LEU A 40 5.87 -2.36 -3.59
N SER A 41 6.39 -2.99 -4.62
CA SER A 41 5.84 -2.98 -5.98
C SER A 41 6.21 -4.26 -6.72
N ARG A 42 5.34 -4.72 -7.62
CA ARG A 42 5.64 -5.84 -8.52
C ARG A 42 6.56 -5.45 -9.70
N THR A 43 6.78 -4.17 -9.93
CA THR A 43 7.58 -3.63 -11.04
C THR A 43 8.89 -3.04 -10.48
N PRO A 44 10.05 -3.68 -10.71
CA PRO A 44 11.34 -3.21 -10.20
C PRO A 44 11.69 -1.79 -10.66
N SER A 45 11.49 -1.48 -11.95
CA SER A 45 11.81 -0.16 -12.52
C SER A 45 11.03 1.00 -11.88
N ASP A 46 9.83 0.72 -11.36
CA ASP A 46 9.04 1.73 -10.62
C ASP A 46 9.67 2.02 -9.25
N LEU A 47 10.23 1.00 -8.60
CA LEU A 47 10.99 1.17 -7.34
C LEU A 47 12.30 1.92 -7.56
N ASP A 48 12.95 1.72 -8.72
CA ASP A 48 14.18 2.46 -9.07
C ASP A 48 13.89 3.95 -9.29
N LYS A 49 12.76 4.28 -9.92
CA LYS A 49 12.29 5.67 -10.05
C LYS A 49 11.99 6.28 -8.68
N LEU A 50 11.27 5.56 -7.82
CA LEU A 50 10.97 6.00 -6.46
C LEU A 50 12.28 6.24 -5.67
N GLU A 51 13.27 5.38 -5.81
CA GLU A 51 14.56 5.55 -5.12
C GLU A 51 15.24 6.89 -5.44
N LYS A 52 15.18 7.30 -6.72
CA LYS A 52 15.73 8.60 -7.14
C LYS A 52 15.01 9.75 -6.44
N ASP A 53 13.70 9.67 -6.27
CA ASP A 53 12.96 10.74 -5.58
C ASP A 53 13.21 10.73 -4.06
N ILE A 54 13.25 9.55 -3.44
CA ILE A 54 13.54 9.42 -2.01
C ILE A 54 14.95 9.95 -1.67
N LYS A 55 15.94 9.75 -2.56
CA LYS A 55 17.27 10.32 -2.42
C LYS A 55 17.28 11.85 -2.45
N LYS A 56 16.44 12.49 -3.29
CA LYS A 56 16.32 13.96 -3.35
C LYS A 56 15.90 14.57 -2.01
N VAL A 57 15.04 13.87 -1.27
CA VAL A 57 14.58 14.30 0.06
C VAL A 57 15.47 13.78 1.20
N LYS A 58 16.65 13.24 0.88
CA LYS A 58 17.66 12.74 1.83
C LYS A 58 17.13 11.66 2.78
N SER A 59 16.17 10.85 2.34
CA SER A 59 15.63 9.72 3.09
C SER A 59 16.12 8.37 2.53
N LYS A 60 15.67 7.26 3.13
CA LYS A 60 16.07 5.89 2.78
C LYS A 60 14.90 5.12 2.20
N LEU A 61 15.17 4.30 1.18
CA LEU A 61 14.22 3.35 0.60
C LEU A 61 14.74 1.91 0.77
N ILE A 62 13.89 1.06 1.33
CA ILE A 62 14.04 -0.40 1.29
C ILE A 62 13.10 -0.90 0.19
N LYS A 63 13.63 -1.48 -0.87
CA LYS A 63 12.84 -1.97 -2.00
C LYS A 63 12.38 -3.39 -1.75
N ILE A 64 11.08 -3.66 -1.91
CA ILE A 64 10.50 -5.00 -1.92
C ILE A 64 9.82 -5.22 -3.27
N ASN A 65 10.48 -5.97 -4.15
CA ASN A 65 9.86 -6.40 -5.39
C ASN A 65 9.01 -7.64 -5.11
N CYS A 66 7.68 -7.50 -5.12
CA CYS A 66 6.73 -8.56 -4.82
C CYS A 66 5.35 -8.20 -5.35
N ASP A 67 4.58 -9.20 -5.79
CA ASP A 67 3.13 -9.04 -5.96
C ASP A 67 2.44 -9.25 -4.61
N VAL A 68 1.62 -8.29 -4.19
CA VAL A 68 0.86 -8.39 -2.92
C VAL A 68 -0.13 -9.57 -2.89
N MET A 69 -0.50 -10.08 -4.05
CA MET A 69 -1.38 -11.26 -4.18
C MET A 69 -0.62 -12.57 -3.91
N ASN A 70 0.72 -12.59 -4.04
CA ASN A 70 1.53 -13.74 -3.69
C ASN A 70 1.82 -13.76 -2.19
N TYR A 71 0.91 -14.34 -1.40
CA TYR A 71 0.98 -14.34 0.06
C TYR A 71 2.27 -14.95 0.62
N SER A 72 2.71 -16.09 0.08
CA SER A 72 3.91 -16.79 0.57
C SER A 72 5.18 -15.96 0.34
N GLU A 73 5.36 -15.42 -0.86
CA GLU A 73 6.49 -14.54 -1.17
C GLU A 73 6.47 -13.26 -0.33
N LEU A 74 5.29 -12.64 -0.19
CA LEU A 74 5.09 -11.46 0.64
C LEU A 74 5.49 -11.73 2.10
N GLN A 75 5.04 -12.85 2.65
CA GLN A 75 5.36 -13.26 4.02
C GLN A 75 6.88 -13.41 4.21
N GLU A 76 7.56 -14.11 3.28
CA GLU A 76 9.02 -14.32 3.36
C GLU A 76 9.80 -13.00 3.25
N LYS A 77 9.38 -12.10 2.35
CA LYS A 77 10.03 -10.79 2.21
C LYS A 77 9.79 -9.90 3.43
N LEU A 78 8.57 -9.89 3.96
CA LEU A 78 8.26 -9.12 5.16
C LEU A 78 8.93 -9.70 6.41
N LYS A 79 9.21 -11.01 6.51
CA LYS A 79 9.99 -11.57 7.64
C LYS A 79 11.33 -10.85 7.83
N LYS A 80 12.00 -10.46 6.75
CA LYS A 80 13.30 -9.77 6.76
C LYS A 80 13.22 -8.34 7.27
N ILE A 81 12.05 -7.74 7.30
CA ILE A 81 11.83 -6.38 7.81
C ILE A 81 11.62 -6.44 9.33
N LYS A 82 12.49 -5.81 10.07
CA LYS A 82 12.45 -5.86 11.56
C LYS A 82 11.30 -5.03 12.13
N ILE A 83 11.09 -3.82 11.60
CA ILE A 83 10.17 -2.82 12.16
C ILE A 83 9.32 -2.24 11.05
N ILE A 84 8.02 -2.09 11.32
CA ILE A 84 7.07 -1.32 10.52
C ILE A 84 6.23 -0.53 11.50
N ASP A 85 6.26 0.79 11.41
CA ASP A 85 5.48 1.70 12.27
C ASP A 85 4.23 2.21 11.55
N ILE A 86 4.30 2.33 10.22
CA ILE A 86 3.22 2.86 9.39
C ILE A 86 3.00 1.91 8.22
N LEU A 87 1.74 1.60 7.95
CA LEU A 87 1.30 0.92 6.73
C LEU A 87 0.41 1.86 5.91
N VAL A 88 0.78 2.08 4.64
CA VAL A 88 -0.12 2.63 3.63
C VAL A 88 -0.51 1.50 2.69
N ASN A 89 -1.71 0.98 2.87
CA ASN A 89 -2.27 -0.14 2.13
C ASN A 89 -2.97 0.40 0.88
N ASN A 90 -2.17 0.65 -0.17
CA ASN A 90 -2.59 1.40 -1.35
C ASN A 90 -2.68 0.55 -2.63
N ALA A 91 -2.00 -0.60 -2.70
CA ALA A 91 -2.04 -1.44 -3.88
C ALA A 91 -3.48 -1.79 -4.26
N GLY A 92 -3.84 -1.54 -5.51
CA GLY A 92 -5.19 -1.78 -6.01
C GLY A 92 -5.30 -1.33 -7.47
N THR A 93 -6.38 -1.74 -8.11
CA THR A 93 -6.71 -1.36 -9.49
C THR A 93 -8.21 -1.37 -9.71
N ASN A 94 -8.61 -0.93 -10.89
CA ASN A 94 -9.97 -0.96 -11.35
C ASN A 94 -10.03 -1.47 -12.80
N ILE A 95 -11.03 -2.27 -13.10
CA ILE A 95 -11.36 -2.76 -14.44
C ILE A 95 -12.81 -2.37 -14.69
N PRO A 96 -13.05 -1.32 -15.51
CA PRO A 96 -14.40 -0.90 -15.85
C PRO A 96 -15.06 -1.90 -16.81
N GLU A 97 -16.24 -2.39 -16.42
CA GLU A 97 -17.06 -3.27 -17.24
C GLU A 97 -18.55 -2.95 -17.01
N PRO A 98 -19.41 -2.95 -18.04
CA PRO A 98 -20.86 -2.92 -17.86
C PRO A 98 -21.30 -4.10 -17.01
N PHE A 99 -22.31 -3.91 -16.15
CA PHE A 99 -22.71 -4.92 -15.15
C PHE A 99 -23.00 -6.28 -15.77
N GLU A 100 -23.76 -6.31 -16.85
CA GLU A 100 -24.17 -7.52 -17.57
C GLU A 100 -23.04 -8.22 -18.34
N LYS A 101 -21.85 -7.55 -18.44
CA LYS A 101 -20.66 -8.05 -19.16
C LYS A 101 -19.48 -8.31 -18.24
N ILE A 102 -19.66 -8.19 -16.93
CA ILE A 102 -18.59 -8.44 -15.97
C ILE A 102 -18.09 -9.87 -16.10
N LYS A 103 -16.79 -9.99 -16.39
CA LYS A 103 -16.13 -11.29 -16.46
C LYS A 103 -15.82 -11.79 -15.04
N GLN A 104 -16.07 -13.08 -14.79
CA GLN A 104 -15.74 -13.73 -13.51
C GLN A 104 -14.25 -13.55 -13.17
N GLN A 105 -13.38 -13.59 -14.18
CA GLN A 105 -11.93 -13.37 -13.99
C GLN A 105 -11.64 -11.95 -13.49
N SER A 106 -12.29 -10.93 -14.05
CA SER A 106 -12.13 -9.52 -13.59
C SER A 106 -12.61 -9.35 -12.15
N MET A 107 -13.76 -9.95 -11.83
CA MET A 107 -14.30 -9.93 -10.47
C MET A 107 -13.34 -10.56 -9.47
N ASN A 108 -12.89 -11.79 -9.74
CA ASN A 108 -11.96 -12.50 -8.85
C ASN A 108 -10.67 -11.71 -8.68
N TYR A 109 -10.08 -11.21 -9.76
CA TYR A 109 -8.84 -10.42 -9.70
C TYR A 109 -8.98 -9.14 -8.86
N LEU A 110 -10.08 -8.40 -9.03
CA LEU A 110 -10.31 -7.17 -8.26
C LEU A 110 -10.54 -7.47 -6.77
N VAL A 111 -11.30 -8.51 -6.45
CA VAL A 111 -11.52 -8.94 -5.06
C VAL A 111 -10.20 -9.42 -4.44
N ASP A 112 -9.45 -10.22 -5.15
CA ASP A 112 -8.17 -10.74 -4.65
C ASP A 112 -7.16 -9.63 -4.42
N LEU A 113 -7.03 -8.67 -5.35
CA LEU A 113 -6.08 -7.58 -5.22
C LEU A 113 -6.53 -6.50 -4.23
N ASN A 114 -7.77 -5.99 -4.37
CA ASN A 114 -8.20 -4.82 -3.61
C ASN A 114 -8.63 -5.14 -2.18
N LEU A 115 -9.12 -6.37 -1.91
CA LEU A 115 -9.59 -6.78 -0.57
C LEU A 115 -8.69 -7.81 0.08
N LYS A 116 -8.57 -9.02 -0.49
CA LYS A 116 -7.82 -10.10 0.16
C LYS A 116 -6.35 -9.78 0.34
N ALA A 117 -5.69 -9.23 -0.69
CA ALA A 117 -4.29 -8.84 -0.58
C ALA A 117 -4.10 -7.70 0.44
N ALA A 118 -5.01 -6.71 0.47
CA ALA A 118 -4.98 -5.63 1.44
C ALA A 118 -5.11 -6.17 2.88
N PHE A 119 -6.05 -7.08 3.12
CA PHE A 119 -6.22 -7.75 4.41
C PHE A 119 -4.96 -8.54 4.82
N ASN A 120 -4.39 -9.32 3.90
CA ASN A 120 -3.21 -10.14 4.15
C ASN A 120 -1.99 -9.28 4.51
N VAL A 121 -1.76 -8.20 3.78
CA VAL A 121 -0.69 -7.22 4.11
C VAL A 121 -0.90 -6.66 5.50
N ALA A 122 -2.11 -6.18 5.81
CA ALA A 122 -2.44 -5.61 7.11
C ALA A 122 -2.19 -6.64 8.23
N GLN A 123 -2.64 -7.88 8.06
CA GLN A 123 -2.45 -8.94 9.05
C GLN A 123 -0.96 -9.23 9.32
N LEU A 124 -0.14 -9.32 8.27
CA LEU A 124 1.31 -9.55 8.42
C LEU A 124 2.00 -8.38 9.12
N VAL A 125 1.57 -7.15 8.82
CA VAL A 125 2.12 -5.94 9.44
C VAL A 125 1.69 -5.83 10.90
N VAL A 126 0.41 -6.06 11.22
CA VAL A 126 -0.13 -6.02 12.60
C VAL A 126 0.60 -7.01 13.49
N LYS A 127 0.87 -8.24 13.01
CA LYS A 127 1.68 -9.22 13.77
C LYS A 127 3.05 -8.67 14.17
N LYS A 128 3.67 -7.81 13.34
CA LYS A 128 4.94 -7.15 13.66
C LYS A 128 4.76 -5.98 14.62
N MET A 129 3.73 -5.16 14.42
CA MET A 129 3.42 -4.03 15.31
C MET A 129 3.14 -4.51 16.73
N ILE A 130 2.37 -5.60 16.90
CA ILE A 130 2.07 -6.21 18.20
C ILE A 130 3.36 -6.71 18.89
N LYS A 131 4.26 -7.37 18.17
CA LYS A 131 5.56 -7.81 18.71
C LYS A 131 6.40 -6.64 19.19
N ASN A 132 6.24 -5.47 18.61
CA ASN A 132 7.00 -4.28 18.93
C ASN A 132 6.23 -3.34 19.89
N LYS A 133 5.79 -3.87 21.01
CA LYS A 133 4.85 -3.29 21.99
C LYS A 133 5.13 -1.82 22.37
N LYS A 134 6.39 -1.38 22.34
CA LYS A 134 6.78 -0.02 22.75
C LYS A 134 6.58 1.06 21.67
N ARG A 135 6.28 0.69 20.41
CA ARG A 135 6.25 1.65 19.29
C ARG A 135 4.85 2.00 18.78
N GLY A 136 3.88 1.13 19.02
CA GLY A 136 2.56 1.25 18.41
C GLY A 136 2.62 1.10 16.90
N GLY A 137 1.58 1.55 16.20
CA GLY A 137 1.53 1.54 14.73
C GLY A 137 0.33 2.30 14.20
N SER A 138 0.42 2.72 12.93
CA SER A 138 -0.67 3.37 12.20
C SER A 138 -0.91 2.65 10.88
N ILE A 139 -2.17 2.39 10.55
CA ILE A 139 -2.57 1.73 9.30
C ILE A 139 -3.51 2.66 8.55
N ILE A 140 -3.19 2.92 7.30
CA ILE A 140 -3.99 3.71 6.38
C ILE A 140 -4.40 2.79 5.24
N ASN A 141 -5.69 2.50 5.12
CA ASN A 141 -6.24 1.79 3.97
C ASN A 141 -6.69 2.81 2.93
N MET A 142 -6.23 2.65 1.70
CA MET A 142 -6.60 3.55 0.60
C MET A 142 -7.93 3.14 0.02
N SER A 143 -8.99 3.81 0.45
CA SER A 143 -10.32 3.66 -0.13
C SER A 143 -10.50 4.53 -1.39
N SER A 144 -11.69 4.96 -1.66
CA SER A 144 -12.07 5.79 -2.79
C SER A 144 -13.38 6.50 -2.46
N GLN A 145 -13.69 7.58 -3.16
CA GLN A 145 -15.05 8.12 -3.19
C GLN A 145 -16.06 7.02 -3.53
N LEU A 146 -15.65 6.05 -4.36
CA LEU A 146 -16.47 4.89 -4.75
C LEU A 146 -16.58 3.81 -3.66
N GLY A 147 -16.10 4.06 -2.45
CA GLY A 147 -16.40 3.34 -1.22
C GLY A 147 -17.59 3.94 -0.46
N HIS A 148 -18.15 5.07 -0.92
CA HIS A 148 -19.30 5.75 -0.31
C HIS A 148 -20.45 5.96 -1.30
N VAL A 149 -20.13 6.12 -2.60
CA VAL A 149 -21.12 6.30 -3.67
C VAL A 149 -20.89 5.31 -4.81
N GLY A 150 -21.95 4.84 -5.41
CA GLY A 150 -21.90 3.96 -6.58
C GLY A 150 -21.59 4.72 -7.86
N MET A 151 -20.91 4.07 -8.82
CA MET A 151 -20.71 4.55 -10.16
C MET A 151 -20.94 3.43 -11.17
N SER A 152 -21.72 3.69 -12.23
CA SER A 152 -21.96 2.74 -13.31
C SER A 152 -20.65 2.28 -13.96
N GLY A 153 -20.59 1.03 -14.38
CA GLY A 153 -19.39 0.44 -14.98
C GLY A 153 -18.23 0.20 -14.01
N ARG A 154 -18.42 0.43 -12.69
CA ARG A 154 -17.40 0.26 -11.64
C ARG A 154 -17.85 -0.69 -10.55
N ASN A 155 -18.82 -1.56 -10.81
CA ASN A 155 -19.54 -2.32 -9.80
C ASN A 155 -18.61 -3.12 -8.86
N ILE A 156 -17.68 -3.89 -9.42
CA ILE A 156 -16.74 -4.67 -8.60
C ILE A 156 -15.76 -3.77 -7.84
N TYR A 157 -15.28 -2.70 -8.48
CA TYR A 157 -14.44 -1.73 -7.80
C TYR A 157 -15.18 -1.05 -6.64
N ASN A 158 -16.44 -0.60 -6.86
CA ASN A 158 -17.28 -0.05 -5.80
C ASN A 158 -17.39 -1.05 -4.65
N MET A 159 -17.79 -2.30 -4.92
CA MET A 159 -17.89 -3.37 -3.93
C MET A 159 -16.59 -3.53 -3.13
N THR A 160 -15.43 -3.54 -3.79
CA THR A 160 -14.15 -3.70 -3.10
C THR A 160 -13.80 -2.49 -2.24
N LYS A 161 -14.17 -1.27 -2.66
CA LYS A 161 -13.90 -0.05 -1.90
C LYS A 161 -14.87 0.16 -0.73
N PHE A 162 -16.14 -0.24 -0.86
CA PHE A 162 -17.05 -0.38 0.27
C PHE A 162 -16.55 -1.42 1.28
N GLY A 163 -16.00 -2.53 0.80
CA GLY A 163 -15.45 -3.58 1.67
C GLY A 163 -14.15 -3.19 2.41
N ILE A 164 -13.43 -2.15 1.95
CA ILE A 164 -12.25 -1.60 2.64
C ILE A 164 -12.65 -0.71 3.82
N GLU A 165 -13.79 -0.01 3.71
CA GLU A 165 -14.34 0.81 4.79
C GLU A 165 -14.78 -0.02 6.00
#